data_aa66950bc15d787cc5418c3d26efa161
#
_entry.id   aa66950bc15d787cc5418c3d26efa161
#
_cell.length_a   1.000
_cell.length_b   1.000
_cell.length_c   1.000
_cell.angle_alpha   90.00
_cell.angle_beta   90.00
_cell.angle_gamma   90.00
#
_symmetry.space_group_name_H-M   'P 1'
#
loop_
_entity.id
_entity.type
_entity.pdbx_description
1 polymer ?
#
loop_
_entity_poly.entity_id
_entity_poly.type
_entity_poly.pdbx_seq_one_letter_code
_entity_poly.pdbx_strand_id
1 'polypeptide(L)'
;MKLSLIFLVLTSITIAANAQLFKVSDRGGILKNTSSEQRCVLDDRSKLVWEVKLTTKGLQNTQNTYTWFNTKSGIQNGDYSHNCHWSESCNTQAYVKALKDIKLCQQSNWRLPTQAELKTLLVYGDNDLLINQKFFPNTQLKSYWSSDELSANIAIDVPFYYGGSQGSDKSFDAYVRLVSNAN
;
A
#
# COMPACT_ATOMS: atom_id res chain seq x y z
N MET A 1 65.37 -2.82 17.91
CA MET A 1 64.03 -3.32 18.21
C MET A 1 63.03 -2.48 17.42
N LYS A 2 62.43 -3.05 16.36
CA LYS A 2 61.39 -2.36 15.58
C LYS A 2 60.05 -2.89 16.05
N LEU A 3 59.23 -2.02 16.65
CA LEU A 3 57.84 -2.34 17.01
C LEU A 3 56.96 -2.21 15.76
N SER A 4 56.42 -3.31 15.25
CA SER A 4 55.40 -3.29 14.20
C SER A 4 54.01 -3.10 14.85
N LEU A 5 53.37 -1.97 14.60
CA LEU A 5 51.98 -1.75 14.93
C LEU A 5 51.09 -2.49 13.92
N ILE A 6 50.37 -3.50 14.36
CA ILE A 6 49.35 -4.16 13.56
C ILE A 6 48.06 -3.35 13.74
N PHE A 7 47.62 -2.67 12.68
CA PHE A 7 46.29 -2.04 12.63
C PHE A 7 45.23 -3.12 12.35
N LEU A 8 44.41 -3.41 13.35
CA LEU A 8 43.24 -4.26 13.19
C LEU A 8 42.14 -3.43 12.53
N VAL A 9 41.85 -3.64 11.24
CA VAL A 9 40.72 -3.03 10.55
C VAL A 9 39.49 -3.84 10.91
N LEU A 10 38.67 -3.31 11.83
CA LEU A 10 37.31 -3.83 12.09
C LEU A 10 36.38 -3.45 10.93
N THR A 11 36.19 -4.36 9.98
CA THR A 11 35.13 -4.22 8.97
C THR A 11 33.78 -4.51 9.64
N SER A 12 32.99 -3.48 9.88
CA SER A 12 31.60 -3.63 10.30
C SER A 12 30.79 -4.18 9.12
N ILE A 13 30.42 -5.45 9.17
CA ILE A 13 29.48 -6.05 8.25
C ILE A 13 28.09 -5.52 8.65
N THR A 14 27.60 -4.50 7.98
CA THR A 14 26.19 -4.10 8.06
C THR A 14 25.36 -5.16 7.32
N ILE A 15 24.78 -6.09 8.07
CA ILE A 15 23.75 -6.96 7.54
C ILE A 15 22.54 -6.07 7.24
N ALA A 16 22.28 -5.81 5.96
CA ALA A 16 21.03 -5.18 5.56
C ALA A 16 19.88 -6.10 5.99
N ALA A 17 19.20 -5.72 7.06
CA ALA A 17 18.01 -6.43 7.50
C ALA A 17 16.96 -6.33 6.39
N ASN A 18 16.66 -7.45 5.74
CA ASN A 18 15.56 -7.54 4.78
C ASN A 18 14.26 -7.15 5.52
N ALA A 19 13.40 -6.39 4.83
CA ALA A 19 12.07 -6.05 5.35
C ALA A 19 11.34 -7.35 5.73
N GLN A 20 10.95 -7.45 7.02
CA GLN A 20 10.20 -8.60 7.50
C GLN A 20 8.72 -8.24 7.47
N LEU A 21 7.96 -8.96 6.63
CA LEU A 21 6.53 -8.79 6.51
C LEU A 21 5.82 -9.78 7.44
N PHE A 22 4.80 -9.29 8.15
CA PHE A 22 3.95 -10.09 9.03
C PHE A 22 2.50 -9.96 8.61
N LYS A 23 1.80 -11.08 8.56
CA LYS A 23 0.35 -11.12 8.37
C LYS A 23 -0.35 -10.65 9.63
N VAL A 24 -1.36 -9.78 9.48
CA VAL A 24 -2.10 -9.18 10.59
C VAL A 24 -3.59 -9.49 10.45
N SER A 25 -4.21 -9.92 11.55
CA SER A 25 -5.65 -10.17 11.63
C SER A 25 -6.45 -8.86 11.68
N ASP A 26 -7.77 -8.95 11.51
CA ASP A 26 -8.68 -7.81 11.69
C ASP A 26 -8.58 -7.16 13.08
N ARG A 27 -8.22 -7.94 14.10
CA ARG A 27 -8.04 -7.48 15.49
C ARG A 27 -6.61 -7.02 15.80
N GLY A 28 -5.76 -6.81 14.79
CA GLY A 28 -4.39 -6.31 14.95
C GLY A 28 -3.36 -7.35 15.40
N GLY A 29 -3.76 -8.60 15.64
CA GLY A 29 -2.84 -9.66 16.07
C GLY A 29 -2.00 -10.20 14.91
N ILE A 30 -0.71 -10.51 15.19
CA ILE A 30 0.18 -11.16 14.24
C ILE A 30 -0.27 -12.61 14.01
N LEU A 31 -0.35 -12.99 12.75
CA LEU A 31 -0.76 -14.33 12.30
C LEU A 31 0.45 -15.15 11.84
N LYS A 32 0.29 -16.48 11.82
CA LYS A 32 1.24 -17.36 11.14
C LYS A 32 1.27 -17.05 9.64
N ASN A 33 2.44 -17.17 9.01
CA ASN A 33 2.62 -16.91 7.57
C ASN A 33 1.78 -17.84 6.65
N THR A 34 1.26 -18.93 7.18
CA THR A 34 0.36 -19.86 6.48
C THR A 34 -1.11 -19.48 6.58
N SER A 35 -1.47 -18.50 7.41
CA SER A 35 -2.87 -18.07 7.59
C SER A 35 -3.41 -17.40 6.32
N SER A 36 -4.67 -17.69 6.00
CA SER A 36 -5.47 -17.02 4.97
C SER A 36 -6.38 -15.92 5.53
N GLU A 37 -6.45 -15.76 6.86
CA GLU A 37 -7.35 -14.82 7.54
C GLU A 37 -6.79 -13.41 7.66
N GLN A 38 -5.66 -13.14 7.02
CA GLN A 38 -5.04 -11.82 7.08
C GLN A 38 -5.95 -10.73 6.49
N ARG A 39 -5.95 -9.58 7.15
CA ARG A 39 -6.65 -8.37 6.71
C ARG A 39 -5.67 -7.24 6.43
N CYS A 40 -4.48 -7.32 7.04
CA CYS A 40 -3.39 -6.37 6.83
C CYS A 40 -2.04 -7.09 6.80
N VAL A 41 -1.00 -6.32 6.44
CA VAL A 41 0.40 -6.70 6.51
C VAL A 41 1.18 -5.62 7.24
N LEU A 42 1.91 -5.99 8.28
CA LEU A 42 2.89 -5.12 8.93
C LEU A 42 4.24 -5.29 8.22
N ASP A 43 4.79 -4.20 7.75
CA ASP A 43 6.21 -4.11 7.38
C ASP A 43 6.99 -3.60 8.60
N ASP A 44 7.76 -4.49 9.22
CA ASP A 44 8.49 -4.18 10.46
C ASP A 44 9.64 -3.19 10.24
N ARG A 45 10.13 -3.06 9.02
CA ARG A 45 11.20 -2.11 8.68
C ARG A 45 10.67 -0.67 8.63
N SER A 46 9.60 -0.45 7.89
CA SER A 46 8.99 0.87 7.71
C SER A 46 8.03 1.24 8.83
N LYS A 47 7.63 0.26 9.67
CA LYS A 47 6.54 0.40 10.66
C LYS A 47 5.21 0.81 10.03
N LEU A 48 5.00 0.38 8.79
CA LEU A 48 3.75 0.60 8.06
C LEU A 48 2.86 -0.64 8.11
N VAL A 49 1.58 -0.41 8.33
CA VAL A 49 0.54 -1.43 8.22
C VAL A 49 -0.21 -1.20 6.91
N TRP A 50 -0.16 -2.18 6.02
CA TRP A 50 -0.77 -2.15 4.70
C TRP A 50 -2.08 -2.93 4.68
N GLU A 51 -3.07 -2.39 3.99
CA GLU A 51 -4.33 -3.06 3.72
C GLU A 51 -4.13 -4.28 2.81
N VAL A 52 -4.87 -5.37 3.07
CA VAL A 52 -5.00 -6.53 2.17
C VAL A 52 -6.36 -6.50 1.49
N LYS A 53 -6.38 -6.69 0.16
CA LYS A 53 -7.61 -6.79 -0.63
C LYS A 53 -8.23 -8.19 -0.55
N LEU A 54 -9.56 -8.23 -0.59
CA LEU A 54 -10.34 -9.46 -0.50
C LEU A 54 -11.10 -9.73 -1.79
N THR A 55 -11.44 -10.99 -2.05
CA THR A 55 -12.31 -11.37 -3.17
C THR A 55 -13.80 -11.28 -2.84
N THR A 56 -14.15 -11.19 -1.56
CA THR A 56 -15.53 -11.03 -1.11
C THR A 56 -16.06 -9.63 -1.42
N LYS A 57 -17.35 -9.53 -1.75
CA LYS A 57 -18.03 -8.23 -1.94
C LYS A 57 -17.90 -7.36 -0.68
N GLY A 58 -17.83 -6.06 -0.86
CA GLY A 58 -17.77 -5.09 0.23
C GLY A 58 -16.60 -4.12 0.14
N LEU A 59 -16.29 -3.48 1.26
CA LEU A 59 -15.36 -2.36 1.36
C LEU A 59 -13.97 -2.68 0.80
N GLN A 60 -13.37 -3.81 1.18
CA GLN A 60 -12.02 -4.21 0.75
C GLN A 60 -12.01 -5.06 -0.54
N ASN A 61 -13.10 -5.09 -1.31
CA ASN A 61 -13.13 -5.91 -2.52
C ASN A 61 -12.02 -5.50 -3.49
N THR A 62 -11.32 -6.50 -4.02
CA THR A 62 -10.19 -6.31 -4.93
C THR A 62 -10.56 -5.69 -6.27
N GLN A 63 -11.84 -5.71 -6.64
CA GLN A 63 -12.33 -5.11 -7.90
C GLN A 63 -12.75 -3.65 -7.74
N ASN A 64 -12.82 -3.12 -6.51
CA ASN A 64 -13.21 -1.74 -6.30
C ASN A 64 -12.15 -0.78 -6.85
N THR A 65 -12.61 0.18 -7.67
CA THR A 65 -11.82 1.30 -8.19
C THR A 65 -12.36 2.63 -7.67
N TYR A 66 -11.57 3.67 -7.74
CA TYR A 66 -11.85 4.95 -7.11
C TYR A 66 -11.30 6.09 -7.97
N THR A 67 -12.07 7.18 -8.08
CA THR A 67 -11.53 8.47 -8.50
C THR A 67 -10.66 9.05 -7.40
N TRP A 68 -9.70 9.89 -7.75
CA TRP A 68 -8.85 10.52 -6.76
C TRP A 68 -9.50 11.78 -6.17
N PHE A 69 -9.52 11.90 -4.83
CA PHE A 69 -10.04 13.05 -4.09
C PHE A 69 -9.38 13.15 -2.70
N ASN A 70 -8.96 14.36 -2.30
CA ASN A 70 -8.30 14.60 -1.01
C ASN A 70 -8.98 15.67 -0.15
N THR A 71 -10.27 15.95 -0.36
CA THR A 71 -11.08 17.01 0.26
C THR A 71 -10.84 18.43 -0.28
N LYS A 72 -9.73 18.68 -0.97
CA LYS A 72 -9.38 20.00 -1.55
C LYS A 72 -9.42 20.00 -3.07
N SER A 73 -9.06 18.90 -3.68
CA SER A 73 -9.00 18.73 -5.13
C SER A 73 -9.37 17.32 -5.55
N GLY A 74 -9.71 17.14 -6.82
CA GLY A 74 -10.11 15.87 -7.42
C GLY A 74 -11.62 15.71 -7.54
N ILE A 75 -12.09 14.48 -7.75
CA ILE A 75 -13.49 14.17 -8.07
C ILE A 75 -14.21 13.64 -6.83
N GLN A 76 -14.98 14.51 -6.20
CA GLN A 76 -15.67 14.21 -4.94
C GLN A 76 -16.78 13.15 -5.09
N ASN A 77 -17.54 13.21 -6.16
CA ASN A 77 -18.72 12.36 -6.33
C ASN A 77 -18.38 10.95 -6.82
N GLY A 78 -17.16 10.72 -7.29
CA GLY A 78 -16.74 9.44 -7.81
C GLY A 78 -17.46 9.03 -9.11
N ASP A 79 -17.84 9.99 -9.93
CA ASP A 79 -18.73 9.82 -11.08
C ASP A 79 -18.22 8.82 -12.13
N TYR A 80 -16.93 8.57 -12.16
CA TYR A 80 -16.27 7.65 -13.11
C TYR A 80 -15.94 6.29 -12.49
N SER A 81 -16.23 6.11 -11.21
CA SER A 81 -15.86 4.94 -10.41
C SER A 81 -17.00 3.92 -10.40
N HIS A 82 -17.16 3.18 -11.50
CA HIS A 82 -18.29 2.27 -11.68
C HIS A 82 -18.22 0.97 -10.87
N ASN A 83 -17.08 0.65 -10.24
CA ASN A 83 -16.84 -0.63 -9.59
C ASN A 83 -16.78 -0.58 -8.06
N CYS A 84 -17.22 0.51 -7.44
CA CYS A 84 -17.29 0.60 -5.99
C CYS A 84 -18.74 0.34 -5.53
N HIS A 85 -19.02 -0.86 -5.07
CA HIS A 85 -20.37 -1.31 -4.72
C HIS A 85 -20.76 -1.10 -3.25
N TRP A 86 -19.97 -0.37 -2.46
CA TRP A 86 -20.20 -0.16 -1.03
C TRP A 86 -20.57 1.29 -0.67
N SER A 87 -20.40 2.23 -1.59
CA SER A 87 -20.67 3.66 -1.37
C SER A 87 -21.14 4.34 -2.66
N GLU A 88 -21.95 5.38 -2.53
CA GLU A 88 -22.32 6.28 -3.63
C GLU A 88 -21.18 7.21 -4.04
N SER A 89 -20.22 7.46 -3.13
CA SER A 89 -19.05 8.30 -3.36
C SER A 89 -17.80 7.44 -3.48
N CYS A 90 -17.59 6.83 -4.64
CA CYS A 90 -16.43 5.97 -4.90
C CYS A 90 -15.17 6.78 -5.18
N ASN A 91 -14.69 7.55 -4.20
CA ASN A 91 -13.43 8.29 -4.26
C ASN A 91 -12.47 7.85 -3.16
N THR A 92 -11.20 8.22 -3.31
CA THR A 92 -10.14 7.80 -2.38
C THR A 92 -10.36 8.28 -0.95
N GLN A 93 -10.91 9.48 -0.75
CA GLN A 93 -11.18 10.03 0.58
C GLN A 93 -12.33 9.33 1.30
N ALA A 94 -13.39 8.98 0.58
CA ALA A 94 -14.50 8.19 1.13
C ALA A 94 -13.98 6.82 1.60
N TYR A 95 -13.10 6.20 0.83
CA TYR A 95 -12.50 4.92 1.19
C TYR A 95 -11.58 5.04 2.42
N VAL A 96 -10.73 6.06 2.48
CA VAL A 96 -9.90 6.36 3.66
C VAL A 96 -10.76 6.50 4.91
N LYS A 97 -11.86 7.28 4.82
CA LYS A 97 -12.79 7.45 5.93
C LYS A 97 -13.40 6.12 6.38
N ALA A 98 -13.86 5.31 5.44
CA ALA A 98 -14.49 4.03 5.75
C ALA A 98 -13.56 3.07 6.50
N LEU A 99 -12.28 2.96 6.12
CA LEU A 99 -11.31 2.13 6.85
C LEU A 99 -10.99 2.67 8.25
N LYS A 100 -10.96 4.00 8.42
CA LYS A 100 -10.82 4.64 9.73
C LYS A 100 -12.01 4.33 10.64
N ASP A 101 -13.22 4.44 10.12
CA ASP A 101 -14.46 4.22 10.88
C ASP A 101 -14.56 2.79 11.44
N ILE A 102 -14.17 1.79 10.63
CA ILE A 102 -14.15 0.38 11.07
C ILE A 102 -12.90 0.01 11.88
N LYS A 103 -11.92 0.92 11.99
CA LYS A 103 -10.62 0.68 12.64
C LYS A 103 -9.96 -0.61 12.17
N LEU A 104 -9.92 -0.82 10.84
CA LEU A 104 -9.36 -2.03 10.24
C LEU A 104 -8.00 -2.37 10.87
N CYS A 105 -7.79 -3.62 11.29
CA CYS A 105 -6.59 -4.10 11.96
C CYS A 105 -6.18 -3.26 13.19
N GLN A 106 -7.17 -2.66 13.88
CA GLN A 106 -7.00 -1.75 15.03
C GLN A 106 -6.21 -0.47 14.70
N GLN A 107 -6.14 -0.09 13.41
CA GLN A 107 -5.50 1.15 12.98
C GLN A 107 -6.54 2.25 12.77
N SER A 108 -6.26 3.46 13.26
CA SER A 108 -7.12 4.65 13.13
C SER A 108 -6.60 5.68 12.12
N ASN A 109 -5.35 5.55 11.66
CA ASN A 109 -4.65 6.54 10.86
C ASN A 109 -4.49 6.12 9.38
N TRP A 110 -5.50 5.42 8.84
CA TRP A 110 -5.51 5.02 7.42
C TRP A 110 -5.43 6.25 6.50
N ARG A 111 -4.62 6.15 5.45
CA ARG A 111 -4.42 7.18 4.44
C ARG A 111 -4.01 6.56 3.11
N LEU A 112 -4.05 7.34 2.03
CA LEU A 112 -3.32 6.98 0.83
C LEU A 112 -1.83 6.93 1.14
N PRO A 113 -1.10 5.95 0.59
CA PRO A 113 0.35 5.94 0.63
C PRO A 113 0.93 7.01 -0.29
N THR A 114 2.13 7.48 0.00
CA THR A 114 2.91 8.23 -0.98
C THR A 114 3.37 7.32 -2.12
N GLN A 115 3.76 7.91 -3.25
CA GLN A 115 4.40 7.20 -4.36
C GLN A 115 5.61 6.39 -3.87
N ALA A 116 6.45 7.00 -3.03
CA ALA A 116 7.63 6.35 -2.48
C ALA A 116 7.26 5.13 -1.63
N GLU A 117 6.24 5.23 -0.79
CA GLU A 117 5.74 4.11 0.02
C GLU A 117 5.19 2.97 -0.86
N LEU A 118 4.36 3.26 -1.86
CA LEU A 118 3.86 2.24 -2.79
C LEU A 118 5.00 1.49 -3.49
N LYS A 119 6.04 2.20 -3.89
CA LYS A 119 7.22 1.61 -4.53
C LYS A 119 8.00 0.67 -3.61
N THR A 120 7.90 0.78 -2.29
CA THR A 120 8.52 -0.18 -1.36
C THR A 120 7.90 -1.58 -1.44
N LEU A 121 6.67 -1.69 -1.94
CA LEU A 121 5.99 -2.96 -2.14
C LEU A 121 6.42 -3.68 -3.42
N LEU A 122 7.11 -3.01 -4.35
CA LEU A 122 7.53 -3.58 -5.62
C LEU A 122 8.60 -4.64 -5.42
N VAL A 123 8.37 -5.80 -6.01
CA VAL A 123 9.32 -6.92 -6.05
C VAL A 123 9.58 -7.21 -7.52
N TYR A 124 10.75 -6.83 -7.99
CA TYR A 124 11.16 -7.07 -9.37
C TYR A 124 11.61 -8.52 -9.56
N GLY A 125 11.21 -9.13 -10.65
CA GLY A 125 11.52 -10.52 -11.00
C GLY A 125 10.81 -10.91 -12.31
N ASP A 126 10.71 -12.21 -12.56
CA ASP A 126 10.13 -12.75 -13.80
C ASP A 126 8.59 -12.79 -13.82
N ASN A 127 7.94 -12.22 -12.81
CA ASN A 127 6.48 -12.16 -12.72
C ASN A 127 5.93 -10.85 -13.30
N ASP A 128 4.82 -10.93 -13.99
CA ASP A 128 4.10 -9.75 -14.51
C ASP A 128 3.58 -8.85 -13.39
N LEU A 129 3.25 -9.42 -12.23
CA LEU A 129 2.77 -8.69 -11.05
C LEU A 129 3.92 -8.48 -10.05
N LEU A 130 4.37 -7.24 -9.94
CA LEU A 130 5.54 -6.84 -9.17
C LEU A 130 5.21 -6.65 -7.67
N ILE A 131 4.69 -7.68 -7.00
CA ILE A 131 4.41 -7.64 -5.56
C ILE A 131 4.51 -9.04 -4.95
N ASN A 132 4.84 -9.11 -3.67
CA ASN A 132 4.85 -10.38 -2.94
C ASN A 132 3.42 -10.90 -2.71
N GLN A 133 2.93 -11.76 -3.59
CA GLN A 133 1.56 -12.29 -3.57
C GLN A 133 1.25 -13.14 -2.33
N LYS A 134 2.25 -13.68 -1.61
CA LYS A 134 2.05 -14.39 -0.35
C LYS A 134 1.49 -13.47 0.74
N PHE A 135 1.90 -12.21 0.75
CA PHE A 135 1.45 -11.21 1.71
C PHE A 135 0.34 -10.31 1.14
N PHE A 136 0.35 -10.08 -0.17
CA PHE A 136 -0.61 -9.22 -0.87
C PHE A 136 -1.37 -10.00 -1.95
N PRO A 137 -2.15 -11.03 -1.57
CA PRO A 137 -2.98 -11.74 -2.53
C PRO A 137 -4.02 -10.79 -3.15
N ASN A 138 -4.58 -11.18 -4.28
CA ASN A 138 -5.65 -10.45 -4.97
C ASN A 138 -5.24 -9.03 -5.44
N THR A 139 -3.95 -8.72 -5.54
CA THR A 139 -3.49 -7.46 -6.14
C THR A 139 -3.80 -7.47 -7.64
N GLN A 140 -4.39 -6.38 -8.14
CA GLN A 140 -4.70 -6.25 -9.56
C GLN A 140 -3.46 -5.80 -10.34
N LEU A 141 -3.32 -6.31 -11.56
CA LEU A 141 -2.26 -5.95 -12.52
C LEU A 141 -2.60 -4.59 -13.17
N LYS A 142 -2.68 -3.55 -12.36
CA LYS A 142 -3.15 -2.21 -12.71
C LYS A 142 -2.46 -1.14 -11.87
N SER A 143 -2.85 0.12 -12.06
CA SER A 143 -2.38 1.28 -11.31
C SER A 143 -3.08 1.44 -9.97
N TYR A 144 -2.32 1.90 -8.99
CA TYR A 144 -2.78 2.20 -7.63
C TYR A 144 -2.51 3.67 -7.29
N TRP A 145 -3.53 4.40 -6.85
CA TRP A 145 -3.40 5.80 -6.46
C TRP A 145 -2.43 5.99 -5.29
N SER A 146 -1.57 7.00 -5.43
CA SER A 146 -0.80 7.57 -4.30
C SER A 146 -1.47 8.84 -3.78
N SER A 147 -0.94 9.39 -2.67
CA SER A 147 -1.34 10.69 -2.15
C SER A 147 -0.70 11.87 -2.88
N ASP A 148 0.26 11.61 -3.76
CA ASP A 148 1.06 12.66 -4.41
C ASP A 148 0.31 13.26 -5.61
N GLU A 149 0.39 14.57 -5.73
CA GLU A 149 -0.24 15.35 -6.81
C GLU A 149 0.82 16.02 -7.69
N LEU A 150 0.57 16.07 -8.99
CA LEU A 150 1.35 16.89 -9.93
C LEU A 150 0.69 18.22 -10.23
N SER A 151 -0.64 18.27 -10.17
CA SER A 151 -1.44 19.49 -10.43
C SER A 151 -2.84 19.36 -9.82
N ALA A 152 -3.66 20.40 -9.99
CA ALA A 152 -5.05 20.40 -9.56
C ALA A 152 -5.85 19.19 -10.14
N ASN A 153 -5.52 18.75 -11.37
CA ASN A 153 -6.24 17.68 -12.08
C ASN A 153 -5.48 16.37 -12.16
N ILE A 154 -4.18 16.34 -11.85
CA ILE A 154 -3.31 15.17 -12.02
C ILE A 154 -2.78 14.70 -10.68
N ALA A 155 -3.00 13.43 -10.37
CA ALA A 155 -2.37 12.73 -9.25
C ALA A 155 -1.42 11.63 -9.74
N ILE A 156 -0.53 11.18 -8.87
CA ILE A 156 0.42 10.11 -9.20
C ILE A 156 -0.18 8.77 -8.85
N ASP A 157 -0.08 7.82 -9.76
CA ASP A 157 -0.31 6.40 -9.52
C ASP A 157 0.95 5.54 -9.76
N VAL A 158 0.95 4.36 -9.17
CA VAL A 158 2.01 3.35 -9.32
C VAL A 158 1.40 2.09 -9.90
N PRO A 159 1.74 1.74 -11.15
CA PRO A 159 1.29 0.49 -11.75
C PRO A 159 2.16 -0.69 -11.28
N PHE A 160 1.51 -1.72 -10.75
CA PHE A 160 2.18 -2.94 -10.27
C PHE A 160 2.56 -3.93 -11.37
N TYR A 161 2.42 -3.57 -12.66
CA TYR A 161 2.84 -4.39 -13.79
C TYR A 161 4.18 -3.96 -14.42
N TYR A 162 4.65 -2.73 -14.18
CA TYR A 162 5.99 -2.33 -14.60
C TYR A 162 6.79 -1.55 -13.54
N GLY A 163 6.18 -1.20 -12.42
CA GLY A 163 6.86 -0.64 -11.25
C GLY A 163 7.32 0.82 -11.37
N GLY A 164 6.92 1.52 -12.41
CA GLY A 164 7.14 2.95 -12.57
C GLY A 164 6.20 3.79 -11.71
N SER A 165 6.03 5.03 -12.12
CA SER A 165 4.95 5.91 -11.65
C SER A 165 4.58 6.85 -12.78
N GLN A 166 3.33 7.25 -12.82
CA GLN A 166 2.81 8.13 -13.86
C GLN A 166 1.84 9.15 -13.26
N GLY A 167 1.63 10.25 -13.98
CA GLY A 167 0.56 11.19 -13.67
C GLY A 167 -0.71 10.78 -14.41
N SER A 168 -1.81 10.62 -13.70
CA SER A 168 -3.11 10.31 -14.26
C SER A 168 -4.16 11.34 -13.86
N ASP A 169 -5.13 11.58 -14.75
CA ASP A 169 -6.25 12.47 -14.44
C ASP A 169 -7.03 11.92 -13.24
N LYS A 170 -7.33 12.78 -12.28
CA LYS A 170 -8.03 12.42 -11.04
C LYS A 170 -9.45 11.90 -11.27
N SER A 171 -10.01 12.11 -12.46
CA SER A 171 -11.31 11.55 -12.87
C SER A 171 -11.21 10.10 -13.30
N PHE A 172 -10.02 9.58 -13.57
CA PHE A 172 -9.86 8.19 -13.97
C PHE A 172 -10.03 7.25 -12.77
N ASP A 173 -10.43 6.03 -13.08
CA ASP A 173 -10.52 4.95 -12.10
C ASP A 173 -9.16 4.28 -11.90
N ALA A 174 -8.71 4.23 -10.66
CA ALA A 174 -7.59 3.36 -10.30
C ALA A 174 -7.86 2.63 -8.97
N TYR A 175 -7.06 1.61 -8.73
CA TYR A 175 -7.11 0.85 -7.50
C TYR A 175 -6.51 1.63 -6.33
N VAL A 176 -6.81 1.19 -5.14
CA VAL A 176 -6.28 1.78 -3.90
C VAL A 176 -5.78 0.67 -2.98
N ARG A 177 -4.64 0.90 -2.35
CA ARG A 177 -4.16 0.14 -1.19
C ARG A 177 -3.77 1.13 -0.12
N LEU A 178 -4.53 1.18 0.96
CA LEU A 178 -4.27 2.13 2.04
C LEU A 178 -3.14 1.65 2.95
N VAL A 179 -2.57 2.62 3.64
CA VAL A 179 -1.50 2.42 4.62
C VAL A 179 -1.81 3.17 5.91
N SER A 180 -1.34 2.65 7.03
CA SER A 180 -1.34 3.32 8.35
C SER A 180 0.05 3.18 8.97
N ASN A 181 0.47 4.14 9.77
CA ASN A 181 1.61 3.93 10.66
C ASN A 181 1.19 2.93 11.75
N ALA A 182 2.05 1.97 12.08
CA ALA A 182 1.79 1.07 13.19
C ALA A 182 1.66 1.85 14.51
N ASN A 183 0.64 1.52 15.30
CA ASN A 183 0.44 2.11 16.62
C ASN A 183 1.49 1.60 17.61
#